data_d385bbd23b98964ce94b67b66912bd96
#
_entry.id   d385bbd23b98964ce94b67b66912bd96
#
_cell.length_a   1.000
_cell.length_b   1.000
_cell.length_c   1.000
_cell.angle_alpha   90.00
_cell.angle_beta   90.00
_cell.angle_gamma   90.00
#
_symmetry.space_group_name_H-M   'P 1'
#
loop_
_entity.id
_entity.type
_entity.pdbx_description
1 polymer ?
#
loop_
_entity_poly.entity_id
_entity_poly.type
_entity_poly.pdbx_seq_one_letter_code
_entity_poly.pdbx_strand_id
1 'polypeptide(L)'
;MQEFLASTNFTVIFISLIGIKFLLETYLKIRNLKSIELNKNAIPERFVGVVTEEEYKKSIVYNIDRIRFQIFTALFGAVVLIIFTLGGLFNFLAEIVVSTTSSDVLGAVLLGLLLLIVEQVISIPISIYSTFVIEERHGFNKTTSKTFVTDMFKSLIISATISSIIYATVIYIVVNLGDNWWIYAFGAVFILQAIIFFLYPVLIMPLFNKFEPLDNEEFKKPIEKLLKKVDFKSKGLFVMNASLRSTHGNAFFTGFGKNKRIVFFDTLLKTITPDEMEAILGHELGHYKLGHIRKTLISSLVFGFIGFYILSEVLKSDNFFLDHGLESLTVYSKFLLFYLVAGSYTFFTKPFTSALSRKREFEADDFSFQYTNGEYMISGLLKLSKDNASNLTPDSLYSSYYYSHPPIAERVASIENKLK
;
A
#
# COMPACT_ATOMS: atom_id res chain seq x y z
N MET A 1 -6.06 14.96 -29.39
CA MET A 1 -5.44 15.06 -28.02
C MET A 1 -4.60 16.33 -27.88
N GLN A 2 -3.71 16.65 -28.82
CA GLN A 2 -2.83 17.84 -28.69
C GLN A 2 -3.60 19.17 -28.65
N GLU A 3 -4.65 19.36 -29.45
CA GLU A 3 -5.52 20.56 -29.37
C GLU A 3 -6.19 20.70 -28.01
N PHE A 4 -6.67 19.59 -27.43
CA PHE A 4 -7.23 19.56 -26.09
C PHE A 4 -6.17 19.98 -25.05
N LEU A 5 -4.96 19.42 -25.12
CA LEU A 5 -3.88 19.75 -24.19
C LEU A 5 -3.46 21.22 -24.30
N ALA A 6 -3.45 21.79 -25.51
CA ALA A 6 -3.06 23.19 -25.73
C ALA A 6 -4.12 24.22 -25.27
N SER A 7 -5.40 23.87 -25.31
CA SER A 7 -6.51 24.76 -24.96
C SER A 7 -7.00 24.63 -23.52
N THR A 8 -6.54 23.60 -22.77
CA THR A 8 -7.01 23.29 -21.42
C THR A 8 -6.24 24.09 -20.38
N ASN A 9 -6.94 24.71 -19.44
CA ASN A 9 -6.34 25.31 -18.26
C ASN A 9 -6.14 24.24 -17.17
N PHE A 10 -4.96 23.65 -17.15
CA PHE A 10 -4.64 22.57 -16.21
C PHE A 10 -4.47 23.07 -14.79
N THR A 11 -4.10 24.34 -14.55
CA THR A 11 -4.04 24.91 -13.20
C THR A 11 -5.40 24.82 -12.51
N VAL A 12 -6.48 25.24 -13.20
CA VAL A 12 -7.84 25.18 -12.64
C VAL A 12 -8.28 23.75 -12.39
N ILE A 13 -8.01 22.84 -13.34
CA ILE A 13 -8.34 21.41 -13.17
C ILE A 13 -7.59 20.83 -11.98
N PHE A 14 -6.28 21.07 -11.88
CA PHE A 14 -5.43 20.54 -10.83
C PHE A 14 -5.85 21.00 -9.44
N ILE A 15 -6.06 22.31 -9.25
CA ILE A 15 -6.54 22.87 -7.98
C ILE A 15 -7.92 22.28 -7.63
N SER A 16 -8.82 22.19 -8.62
CA SER A 16 -10.14 21.62 -8.42
C SER A 16 -10.06 20.15 -7.99
N LEU A 17 -9.20 19.34 -8.63
CA LEU A 17 -9.01 17.94 -8.28
C LEU A 17 -8.42 17.77 -6.87
N ILE A 18 -7.44 18.59 -6.47
CA ILE A 18 -6.89 18.60 -5.11
C ILE A 18 -7.99 18.94 -4.10
N GLY A 19 -8.77 19.99 -4.38
CA GLY A 19 -9.87 20.42 -3.52
C GLY A 19 -10.96 19.37 -3.37
N ILE A 20 -11.43 18.80 -4.50
CA ILE A 20 -12.45 17.72 -4.50
C ILE A 20 -11.93 16.49 -3.77
N LYS A 21 -10.68 16.08 -4.04
CA LYS A 21 -10.03 14.98 -3.34
C LYS A 21 -10.03 15.23 -1.83
N PHE A 22 -9.53 16.36 -1.37
CA PHE A 22 -9.47 16.69 0.05
C PHE A 22 -10.86 16.73 0.70
N LEU A 23 -11.85 17.34 0.06
CA LEU A 23 -13.22 17.37 0.55
C LEU A 23 -13.84 15.98 0.64
N LEU A 24 -13.68 15.15 -0.40
CA LEU A 24 -14.19 13.79 -0.42
C LEU A 24 -13.52 12.92 0.65
N GLU A 25 -12.20 12.98 0.76
CA GLU A 25 -11.46 12.25 1.80
C GLU A 25 -11.91 12.65 3.20
N THR A 26 -12.03 13.95 3.46
CA THR A 26 -12.47 14.47 4.76
C THR A 26 -13.90 14.07 5.06
N TYR A 27 -14.80 14.18 4.09
CA TYR A 27 -16.19 13.76 4.22
C TYR A 27 -16.31 12.27 4.59
N LEU A 28 -15.61 11.40 3.88
CA LEU A 28 -15.62 9.96 4.15
C LEU A 28 -15.05 9.64 5.54
N LYS A 29 -13.97 10.30 5.95
CA LYS A 29 -13.36 10.14 7.27
C LYS A 29 -14.29 10.63 8.39
N ILE A 30 -14.98 11.74 8.21
CA ILE A 30 -15.98 12.25 9.17
C ILE A 30 -17.16 11.29 9.29
N ARG A 31 -17.65 10.73 8.17
CA ARG A 31 -18.69 9.69 8.21
C ARG A 31 -18.25 8.48 9.04
N ASN A 32 -17.01 8.04 8.85
CA ASN A 32 -16.46 6.91 9.59
C ASN A 32 -16.29 7.23 11.09
N LEU A 33 -15.86 8.43 11.45
CA LEU A 33 -15.85 8.90 12.85
C LEU A 33 -17.25 8.89 13.45
N LYS A 34 -18.25 9.38 12.71
CA LYS A 34 -19.65 9.36 13.15
C LYS A 34 -20.18 7.95 13.36
N SER A 35 -19.84 7.01 12.48
CA SER A 35 -20.22 5.60 12.62
C SER A 35 -19.64 5.00 13.91
N ILE A 36 -18.35 5.24 14.19
CA ILE A 36 -17.71 4.79 15.43
C ILE A 36 -18.41 5.40 16.65
N GLU A 37 -18.70 6.71 16.64
CA GLU A 37 -19.33 7.41 17.74
C GLU A 37 -20.75 6.90 18.04
N LEU A 38 -21.55 6.61 17.02
CA LEU A 38 -22.91 6.08 17.15
C LEU A 38 -22.91 4.66 17.74
N ASN A 39 -21.88 3.86 17.52
CA ASN A 39 -21.82 2.47 17.95
C ASN A 39 -20.93 2.24 19.18
N LYS A 40 -20.35 3.29 19.80
CA LYS A 40 -19.35 3.17 20.85
C LYS A 40 -19.85 2.54 22.16
N ASN A 41 -21.17 2.50 22.39
CA ASN A 41 -21.77 2.09 23.68
C ASN A 41 -22.07 0.58 23.75
N ALA A 42 -22.00 -0.13 22.64
CA ALA A 42 -22.28 -1.57 22.60
C ALA A 42 -21.34 -2.28 21.64
N ILE A 43 -20.77 -3.39 22.10
CA ILE A 43 -19.98 -4.27 21.25
C ILE A 43 -20.89 -4.82 20.14
N PRO A 44 -20.50 -4.75 18.85
CA PRO A 44 -21.30 -5.34 17.79
C PRO A 44 -21.54 -6.83 18.02
N GLU A 45 -22.73 -7.32 17.74
CA GLU A 45 -23.23 -8.65 18.11
C GLU A 45 -22.23 -9.79 17.80
N ARG A 46 -21.61 -9.77 16.63
CA ARG A 46 -20.65 -10.80 16.21
C ARG A 46 -19.34 -10.82 16.97
N PHE A 47 -19.05 -9.77 17.73
CA PHE A 47 -17.83 -9.64 18.52
C PHE A 47 -18.09 -9.87 20.03
N VAL A 48 -19.35 -10.07 20.42
CA VAL A 48 -19.71 -10.40 21.81
C VAL A 48 -19.08 -11.74 22.20
N GLY A 49 -18.42 -11.77 23.37
CA GLY A 49 -17.69 -12.96 23.84
C GLY A 49 -16.27 -13.11 23.27
N VAL A 50 -15.90 -12.37 22.23
CA VAL A 50 -14.54 -12.35 21.66
C VAL A 50 -13.78 -11.10 22.11
N VAL A 51 -14.45 -9.96 22.12
CA VAL A 51 -13.88 -8.65 22.49
C VAL A 51 -14.50 -8.22 23.82
N THR A 52 -13.67 -7.84 24.78
CA THR A 52 -14.13 -7.25 26.04
C THR A 52 -14.51 -5.78 25.85
N GLU A 53 -15.26 -5.21 26.80
CA GLU A 53 -15.60 -3.78 26.75
C GLU A 53 -14.36 -2.88 26.75
N GLU A 54 -13.32 -3.25 27.50
CA GLU A 54 -12.06 -2.50 27.55
C GLU A 54 -11.34 -2.52 26.22
N GLU A 55 -11.23 -3.68 25.58
CA GLU A 55 -10.63 -3.84 24.25
C GLU A 55 -11.42 -3.08 23.19
N TYR A 56 -12.75 -3.10 23.26
CA TYR A 56 -13.60 -2.34 22.37
C TYR A 56 -13.40 -0.82 22.55
N LYS A 57 -13.40 -0.33 23.78
CA LYS A 57 -13.11 1.08 24.07
C LYS A 57 -11.73 1.49 23.56
N LYS A 58 -10.71 0.63 23.75
CA LYS A 58 -9.36 0.84 23.21
C LYS A 58 -9.38 0.94 21.67
N SER A 59 -10.07 0.04 20.99
CA SER A 59 -10.15 0.06 19.51
C SER A 59 -10.85 1.33 19.00
N ILE A 60 -11.90 1.79 19.68
CA ILE A 60 -12.60 3.04 19.36
C ILE A 60 -11.66 4.23 19.45
N VAL A 61 -10.98 4.42 20.60
CA VAL A 61 -10.08 5.57 20.81
C VAL A 61 -8.92 5.53 19.81
N TYR A 62 -8.34 4.37 19.59
CA TYR A 62 -7.28 4.18 18.62
C TYR A 62 -7.70 4.58 17.19
N ASN A 63 -8.86 4.09 16.73
CA ASN A 63 -9.34 4.43 15.39
C ASN A 63 -9.71 5.91 15.26
N ILE A 64 -10.27 6.53 16.30
CA ILE A 64 -10.55 7.98 16.33
C ILE A 64 -9.24 8.77 16.19
N ASP A 65 -8.21 8.45 17.00
CA ASP A 65 -6.90 9.13 16.93
C ASP A 65 -6.28 8.99 15.53
N ARG A 66 -6.29 7.79 14.96
CA ARG A 66 -5.79 7.54 13.59
C ARG A 66 -6.55 8.32 12.54
N ILE A 67 -7.88 8.32 12.57
CA ILE A 67 -8.69 9.02 11.56
C ILE A 67 -8.48 10.53 11.65
N ARG A 68 -8.42 11.10 12.87
CA ARG A 68 -8.12 12.53 13.05
C ARG A 68 -6.75 12.90 12.48
N PHE A 69 -5.75 12.06 12.75
CA PHE A 69 -4.41 12.25 12.19
C PHE A 69 -4.41 12.10 10.68
N GLN A 70 -5.16 11.18 10.10
CA GLN A 70 -5.31 11.03 8.65
C GLN A 70 -6.01 12.22 8.00
N ILE A 71 -6.92 12.93 8.67
CA ILE A 71 -7.50 14.18 8.18
C ILE A 71 -6.43 15.27 8.14
N PHE A 72 -5.64 15.39 9.20
CA PHE A 72 -4.52 16.32 9.25
C PHE A 72 -3.50 16.06 8.14
N THR A 73 -3.07 14.80 7.97
CA THR A 73 -2.09 14.44 6.95
C THR A 73 -2.62 14.59 5.52
N ALA A 74 -3.92 14.47 5.30
CA ALA A 74 -4.54 14.76 4.00
C ALA A 74 -4.46 16.25 3.65
N LEU A 75 -4.77 17.13 4.62
CA LEU A 75 -4.62 18.58 4.45
C LEU A 75 -3.14 18.96 4.24
N PHE A 76 -2.26 18.44 5.09
CA PHE A 76 -0.83 18.67 4.99
C PHE A 76 -0.28 18.24 3.62
N GLY A 77 -0.64 17.05 3.14
CA GLY A 77 -0.22 16.56 1.83
C GLY A 77 -0.74 17.43 0.66
N ALA A 78 -1.98 17.93 0.75
CA ALA A 78 -2.52 18.84 -0.25
C ALA A 78 -1.75 20.18 -0.29
N VAL A 79 -1.43 20.73 0.88
CA VAL A 79 -0.62 21.96 0.99
C VAL A 79 0.79 21.74 0.47
N VAL A 80 1.45 20.64 0.86
CA VAL A 80 2.79 20.29 0.36
C VAL A 80 2.78 20.16 -1.15
N LEU A 81 1.79 19.46 -1.74
CA LEU A 81 1.70 19.32 -3.18
C LEU A 81 1.56 20.65 -3.90
N ILE A 82 0.74 21.58 -3.38
CA ILE A 82 0.60 22.94 -3.93
C ILE A 82 1.93 23.71 -3.83
N ILE A 83 2.65 23.60 -2.70
CA ILE A 83 3.96 24.26 -2.54
C ILE A 83 4.97 23.69 -3.53
N PHE A 84 4.98 22.38 -3.73
CA PHE A 84 5.87 21.74 -4.71
C PHE A 84 5.58 22.17 -6.14
N THR A 85 4.32 22.28 -6.51
CA THR A 85 3.88 22.62 -7.88
C THR A 85 3.78 24.13 -8.04
N LEU A 86 2.61 24.70 -7.84
CA LEU A 86 2.28 26.11 -8.05
C LEU A 86 3.07 27.07 -7.14
N GLY A 87 3.56 26.59 -5.99
CA GLY A 87 4.46 27.33 -5.10
C GLY A 87 5.93 27.35 -5.58
N GLY A 88 6.25 26.67 -6.68
CA GLY A 88 7.54 26.75 -7.38
C GLY A 88 8.68 25.97 -6.75
N LEU A 89 8.46 25.20 -5.65
CA LEU A 89 9.55 24.44 -5.02
C LEU A 89 10.14 23.40 -5.98
N PHE A 90 9.30 22.69 -6.75
CA PHE A 90 9.78 21.73 -7.74
C PHE A 90 10.61 22.43 -8.83
N ASN A 91 10.14 23.57 -9.36
CA ASN A 91 10.85 24.34 -10.37
C ASN A 91 12.22 24.81 -9.83
N PHE A 92 12.26 25.33 -8.61
CA PHE A 92 13.51 25.73 -7.94
C PHE A 92 14.51 24.58 -7.86
N LEU A 93 14.08 23.37 -7.47
CA LEU A 93 14.94 22.19 -7.42
C LEU A 93 15.40 21.76 -8.83
N ALA A 94 14.51 21.87 -9.83
CA ALA A 94 14.85 21.57 -11.22
C ALA A 94 15.92 22.56 -11.76
N GLU A 95 15.83 23.84 -11.46
CA GLU A 95 16.80 24.85 -11.86
C GLU A 95 18.19 24.61 -11.26
N ILE A 96 18.26 24.19 -10.00
CA ILE A 96 19.54 23.77 -9.37
C ILE A 96 20.18 22.65 -10.19
N VAL A 97 19.41 21.66 -10.61
CA VAL A 97 19.94 20.54 -11.39
C VAL A 97 20.32 20.96 -12.81
N VAL A 98 19.51 21.80 -13.47
CA VAL A 98 19.82 22.36 -14.80
C VAL A 98 21.15 23.12 -14.78
N SER A 99 21.41 23.88 -13.72
CA SER A 99 22.69 24.61 -13.57
C SER A 99 23.89 23.70 -13.25
N THR A 100 23.62 22.45 -12.80
CA THR A 100 24.66 21.51 -12.37
C THR A 100 25.11 20.59 -13.50
N THR A 101 24.20 20.19 -14.41
CA THR A 101 24.51 19.23 -15.48
C THR A 101 23.68 19.48 -16.75
N SER A 102 24.31 19.26 -17.90
CA SER A 102 23.66 19.24 -19.21
C SER A 102 23.18 17.84 -19.63
N SER A 103 23.49 16.80 -18.85
CA SER A 103 23.07 15.43 -19.13
C SER A 103 21.65 15.19 -18.62
N ASP A 104 20.70 14.86 -19.52
CA ASP A 104 19.33 14.53 -19.14
C ASP A 104 19.25 13.33 -18.17
N VAL A 105 20.06 12.30 -18.41
CA VAL A 105 20.08 11.09 -17.56
C VAL A 105 20.60 11.42 -16.17
N LEU A 106 21.70 12.16 -16.06
CA LEU A 106 22.24 12.57 -14.75
C LEU A 106 21.30 13.56 -14.08
N GLY A 107 20.69 14.49 -14.83
CA GLY A 107 19.69 15.42 -14.33
C GLY A 107 18.48 14.72 -13.72
N ALA A 108 17.99 13.66 -14.36
CA ALA A 108 16.90 12.82 -13.84
C ALA A 108 17.24 12.18 -12.48
N VAL A 109 18.45 11.61 -12.39
CA VAL A 109 18.92 10.99 -11.15
C VAL A 109 19.09 12.03 -10.05
N LEU A 110 19.75 13.15 -10.34
CA LEU A 110 19.99 14.20 -9.34
C LEU A 110 18.68 14.83 -8.85
N LEU A 111 17.76 15.18 -9.77
CA LEU A 111 16.46 15.76 -9.38
C LEU A 111 15.63 14.74 -8.60
N GLY A 112 15.60 13.49 -9.04
CA GLY A 112 14.90 12.41 -8.33
C GLY A 112 15.45 12.18 -6.92
N LEU A 113 16.76 12.22 -6.72
CA LEU A 113 17.39 12.12 -5.41
C LEU A 113 17.11 13.35 -4.52
N LEU A 114 17.12 14.56 -5.08
CA LEU A 114 16.74 15.78 -4.34
C LEU A 114 15.28 15.70 -3.88
N LEU A 115 14.37 15.30 -4.76
CA LEU A 115 12.95 15.12 -4.41
C LEU A 115 12.79 14.06 -3.31
N LEU A 116 13.48 12.94 -3.42
CA LEU A 116 13.46 11.87 -2.41
C LEU A 116 13.94 12.37 -1.03
N ILE A 117 15.02 13.15 -0.99
CA ILE A 117 15.56 13.71 0.26
C ILE A 117 14.56 14.72 0.86
N VAL A 118 14.00 15.63 0.05
CA VAL A 118 13.04 16.62 0.53
C VAL A 118 11.75 15.94 1.02
N GLU A 119 11.23 14.96 0.29
CA GLU A 119 10.09 14.15 0.72
C GLU A 119 10.38 13.43 2.05
N GLN A 120 11.57 12.82 2.18
CA GLN A 120 11.99 12.16 3.42
C GLN A 120 12.00 13.14 4.59
N VAL A 121 12.59 14.33 4.44
CA VAL A 121 12.62 15.36 5.49
C VAL A 121 11.21 15.79 5.90
N ILE A 122 10.33 16.02 4.94
CA ILE A 122 8.92 16.41 5.19
C ILE A 122 8.14 15.29 5.89
N SER A 123 8.44 14.02 5.57
CA SER A 123 7.72 12.86 6.12
C SER A 123 8.17 12.47 7.53
N ILE A 124 9.39 12.83 7.98
CA ILE A 124 9.94 12.47 9.29
C ILE A 124 9.01 12.88 10.46
N PRO A 125 8.53 14.15 10.59
CA PRO A 125 7.66 14.53 11.69
C PRO A 125 6.35 13.73 11.73
N ILE A 126 5.78 13.45 10.56
CA ILE A 126 4.55 12.65 10.39
C ILE A 126 4.78 11.21 10.87
N SER A 127 5.89 10.60 10.47
CA SER A 127 6.25 9.24 10.83
C SER A 127 6.58 9.11 12.32
N ILE A 128 7.30 10.08 12.90
CA ILE A 128 7.59 10.14 14.34
C ILE A 128 6.28 10.22 15.13
N TYR A 129 5.37 11.13 14.77
CA TYR A 129 4.10 11.30 15.47
C TYR A 129 3.24 10.04 15.37
N SER A 130 3.14 9.43 14.19
CA SER A 130 2.41 8.18 14.01
C SER A 130 2.96 7.07 14.91
N THR A 131 4.29 6.84 14.87
CA THR A 131 4.93 5.71 15.55
C THR A 131 5.03 5.92 17.06
N PHE A 132 5.60 7.06 17.49
CA PHE A 132 5.94 7.28 18.90
C PHE A 132 4.87 8.02 19.71
N VAL A 133 3.81 8.53 19.06
CA VAL A 133 2.68 9.13 19.77
C VAL A 133 1.43 8.27 19.61
N ILE A 134 0.98 7.97 18.39
CA ILE A 134 -0.28 7.23 18.20
C ILE A 134 -0.08 5.76 18.54
N GLU A 135 0.81 5.04 17.85
CA GLU A 135 1.00 3.60 18.07
C GLU A 135 1.54 3.31 19.49
N GLU A 136 2.39 4.17 20.03
CA GLU A 136 2.90 4.06 21.42
C GLU A 136 1.79 4.21 22.45
N ARG A 137 0.94 5.26 22.34
CA ARG A 137 -0.19 5.52 23.25
C ARG A 137 -1.12 4.32 23.36
N HIS A 138 -1.32 3.61 22.26
CA HIS A 138 -2.21 2.46 22.20
C HIS A 138 -1.51 1.11 22.42
N GLY A 139 -0.19 1.13 22.68
CA GLY A 139 0.61 -0.06 23.02
C GLY A 139 0.97 -0.95 21.83
N PHE A 140 0.85 -0.43 20.59
CA PHE A 140 1.20 -1.16 19.37
C PHE A 140 2.64 -0.96 18.94
N ASN A 141 3.28 0.17 19.31
CA ASN A 141 4.68 0.40 18.98
C ASN A 141 5.61 -0.47 19.83
N LYS A 142 6.56 -1.11 19.16
CA LYS A 142 7.73 -1.78 19.76
C LYS A 142 9.05 -1.28 19.14
N THR A 143 8.94 -0.34 18.21
CA THR A 143 10.08 0.24 17.54
C THR A 143 10.85 1.16 18.48
N THR A 144 12.15 0.90 18.67
CA THR A 144 13.04 1.83 19.37
C THR A 144 13.48 2.97 18.45
N SER A 145 13.89 4.12 19.02
CA SER A 145 14.44 5.22 18.21
C SER A 145 15.62 4.78 17.35
N LYS A 146 16.46 3.86 17.85
CA LYS A 146 17.57 3.28 17.07
C LYS A 146 17.07 2.48 15.88
N THR A 147 16.08 1.61 16.08
CA THR A 147 15.47 0.82 15.00
C THR A 147 14.83 1.74 13.97
N PHE A 148 14.08 2.75 14.40
CA PHE A 148 13.44 3.72 13.55
C PHE A 148 14.43 4.43 12.62
N VAL A 149 15.50 5.01 13.19
CA VAL A 149 16.54 5.71 12.44
C VAL A 149 17.29 4.75 11.50
N THR A 150 17.62 3.56 11.96
CA THR A 150 18.32 2.55 11.14
C THR A 150 17.46 2.12 9.95
N ASP A 151 16.17 1.87 10.17
CA ASP A 151 15.24 1.48 9.11
C ASP A 151 15.01 2.63 8.12
N MET A 152 14.95 3.87 8.61
CA MET A 152 14.86 5.07 7.77
C MET A 152 16.06 5.19 6.82
N PHE A 153 17.29 5.03 7.32
CA PHE A 153 18.48 5.08 6.47
C PHE A 153 18.55 3.91 5.48
N LYS A 154 18.23 2.68 5.91
CA LYS A 154 18.16 1.53 4.99
C LYS A 154 17.14 1.76 3.89
N SER A 155 15.94 2.22 4.24
CA SER A 155 14.88 2.51 3.27
C SER A 155 15.29 3.61 2.31
N LEU A 156 15.92 4.67 2.79
CA LEU A 156 16.42 5.77 1.95
C LEU A 156 17.44 5.27 0.92
N ILE A 157 18.44 4.48 1.35
CA ILE A 157 19.46 3.92 0.44
C ILE A 157 18.82 3.01 -0.61
N ILE A 158 17.91 2.12 -0.21
CA ILE A 158 17.23 1.21 -1.13
C ILE A 158 16.37 2.02 -2.13
N SER A 159 15.59 2.99 -1.64
CA SER A 159 14.76 3.84 -2.49
C SER A 159 15.60 4.68 -3.44
N ALA A 160 16.70 5.28 -2.97
CA ALA A 160 17.64 6.04 -3.80
C ALA A 160 18.25 5.17 -4.91
N THR A 161 18.65 3.93 -4.58
CA THR A 161 19.22 3.01 -5.56
C THR A 161 18.20 2.61 -6.62
N ILE A 162 17.01 2.17 -6.19
CA ILE A 162 15.96 1.70 -7.11
C ILE A 162 15.46 2.84 -7.98
N SER A 163 15.14 4.01 -7.40
CA SER A 163 14.64 5.16 -8.14
C SER A 163 15.68 5.70 -9.14
N SER A 164 16.97 5.74 -8.77
CA SER A 164 18.04 6.14 -9.68
C SER A 164 18.14 5.23 -10.91
N ILE A 165 18.03 3.91 -10.71
CA ILE A 165 18.03 2.94 -11.83
C ILE A 165 16.82 3.18 -12.73
N ILE A 166 15.63 3.38 -12.15
CA ILE A 166 14.40 3.61 -12.93
C ILE A 166 14.51 4.91 -13.72
N TYR A 167 14.87 6.02 -13.06
CA TYR A 167 14.95 7.33 -13.70
C TYR A 167 16.01 7.37 -14.81
N ALA A 168 17.21 6.84 -14.53
CA ALA A 168 18.26 6.73 -15.53
C ALA A 168 17.81 5.90 -16.74
N THR A 169 17.19 4.74 -16.50
CA THR A 169 16.71 3.85 -17.56
C THR A 169 15.63 4.52 -18.41
N VAL A 170 14.61 5.11 -17.77
CA VAL A 170 13.48 5.73 -18.49
C VAL A 170 13.96 6.94 -19.30
N ILE A 171 14.74 7.84 -18.70
CA ILE A 171 15.18 9.05 -19.41
C ILE A 171 16.17 8.72 -20.52
N TYR A 172 17.05 7.73 -20.31
CA TYR A 172 17.91 7.23 -21.40
C TYR A 172 17.07 6.74 -22.59
N ILE A 173 16.00 6.00 -22.34
CA ILE A 173 15.08 5.50 -23.37
C ILE A 173 14.34 6.66 -24.05
N VAL A 174 13.82 7.63 -23.28
CA VAL A 174 13.09 8.80 -23.80
C VAL A 174 13.96 9.60 -24.78
N VAL A 175 15.21 9.82 -24.42
CA VAL A 175 16.12 10.67 -25.22
C VAL A 175 16.63 9.94 -26.47
N ASN A 176 16.80 8.62 -26.44
CA ASN A 176 17.53 7.89 -27.49
C ASN A 176 16.66 7.03 -28.42
N LEU A 177 15.40 6.69 -28.06
CA LEU A 177 14.62 5.70 -28.83
C LEU A 177 13.46 6.29 -29.66
N GLY A 178 13.44 7.62 -29.87
CA GLY A 178 12.48 8.28 -30.76
C GLY A 178 11.02 8.15 -30.30
N ASP A 179 10.05 8.32 -31.21
CA ASP A 179 8.63 8.48 -30.88
C ASP A 179 7.98 7.31 -30.12
N ASN A 180 8.50 6.12 -30.29
CA ASN A 180 8.00 4.91 -29.64
C ASN A 180 8.67 4.62 -28.29
N TRP A 181 9.43 5.55 -27.73
CA TRP A 181 10.15 5.42 -26.46
C TRP A 181 9.26 4.88 -25.32
N TRP A 182 8.01 5.26 -25.28
CA TRP A 182 7.08 4.90 -24.20
C TRP A 182 6.80 3.38 -24.12
N ILE A 183 6.80 2.67 -25.27
CA ILE A 183 6.65 1.21 -25.31
C ILE A 183 7.88 0.53 -24.70
N TYR A 184 9.08 1.01 -25.04
CA TYR A 184 10.34 0.48 -24.51
C TYR A 184 10.51 0.81 -23.05
N ALA A 185 10.17 2.04 -22.63
CA ALA A 185 10.22 2.46 -21.23
C ALA A 185 9.22 1.67 -20.36
N PHE A 186 8.00 1.46 -20.85
CA PHE A 186 7.04 0.56 -20.19
C PHE A 186 7.60 -0.84 -20.01
N GLY A 187 8.16 -1.45 -21.07
CA GLY A 187 8.75 -2.77 -21.01
C GLY A 187 9.92 -2.84 -20.01
N ALA A 188 10.83 -1.86 -20.06
CA ALA A 188 11.97 -1.79 -19.14
C ALA A 188 11.54 -1.64 -17.67
N VAL A 189 10.60 -0.73 -17.37
CA VAL A 189 10.06 -0.54 -16.01
C VAL A 189 9.35 -1.80 -15.53
N PHE A 190 8.58 -2.47 -16.40
CA PHE A 190 7.93 -3.72 -16.04
C PHE A 190 8.93 -4.84 -15.72
N ILE A 191 10.00 -4.97 -16.50
CA ILE A 191 11.08 -5.94 -16.23
C ILE A 191 11.77 -5.60 -14.90
N LEU A 192 12.11 -4.33 -14.66
CA LEU A 192 12.70 -3.89 -13.38
C LEU A 192 11.76 -4.18 -12.20
N GLN A 193 10.47 -3.90 -12.35
CA GLN A 193 9.46 -4.20 -11.33
C GLN A 193 9.36 -5.71 -11.06
N ALA A 194 9.42 -6.54 -12.09
CA ALA A 194 9.45 -8.00 -11.93
C ALA A 194 10.72 -8.45 -11.19
N ILE A 195 11.89 -7.92 -11.55
CA ILE A 195 13.16 -8.20 -10.85
C ILE A 195 13.04 -7.82 -9.37
N ILE A 196 12.55 -6.63 -9.06
CA ILE A 196 12.37 -6.16 -7.68
C ILE A 196 11.39 -7.09 -6.94
N PHE A 197 10.28 -7.47 -7.55
CA PHE A 197 9.31 -8.39 -6.97
C PHE A 197 9.93 -9.74 -6.58
N PHE A 198 10.84 -10.28 -7.41
CA PHE A 198 11.58 -11.51 -7.10
C PHE A 198 12.65 -11.31 -6.02
N LEU A 199 13.35 -10.18 -6.04
CA LEU A 199 14.43 -9.88 -5.10
C LEU A 199 13.91 -9.45 -3.72
N TYR A 200 12.71 -8.86 -3.65
CA TYR A 200 12.16 -8.31 -2.43
C TYR A 200 12.16 -9.30 -1.24
N PRO A 201 11.61 -10.53 -1.36
CA PRO A 201 11.56 -11.47 -0.25
C PRO A 201 12.91 -12.11 0.09
N VAL A 202 13.87 -12.08 -0.83
CA VAL A 202 15.16 -12.77 -0.68
C VAL A 202 16.27 -11.81 -0.26
N LEU A 203 16.22 -10.56 -0.73
CA LEU A 203 17.27 -9.57 -0.54
C LEU A 203 16.82 -8.41 0.34
N ILE A 204 15.64 -7.83 0.08
CA ILE A 204 15.19 -6.60 0.76
C ILE A 204 14.59 -6.91 2.14
N MET A 205 13.65 -7.83 2.24
CA MET A 205 13.01 -8.16 3.53
C MET A 205 14.01 -8.60 4.61
N PRO A 206 15.06 -9.42 4.33
CA PRO A 206 16.04 -9.83 5.33
C PRO A 206 16.91 -8.69 5.88
N LEU A 207 16.98 -7.53 5.20
CA LEU A 207 17.66 -6.35 5.73
C LEU A 207 16.93 -5.75 6.94
N PHE A 208 15.62 -5.97 7.03
CA PHE A 208 14.77 -5.41 8.08
C PHE A 208 14.36 -6.45 9.12
N ASN A 209 14.15 -7.70 8.72
CA ASN A 209 13.58 -8.75 9.56
C ASN A 209 14.41 -10.02 9.51
N LYS A 210 14.36 -10.79 10.60
CA LYS A 210 14.90 -12.15 10.65
C LYS A 210 13.78 -13.14 10.30
N PHE A 211 14.15 -14.19 9.60
CA PHE A 211 13.27 -15.29 9.20
C PHE A 211 13.85 -16.58 9.74
N GLU A 212 13.05 -17.30 10.54
CA GLU A 212 13.42 -18.59 11.11
C GLU A 212 12.43 -19.66 10.63
N PRO A 213 12.83 -20.92 10.45
CA PRO A 213 11.90 -21.99 10.16
C PRO A 213 10.82 -22.10 11.25
N LEU A 214 9.59 -22.45 10.87
CA LEU A 214 8.54 -22.76 11.84
C LEU A 214 8.79 -24.17 12.40
N ASP A 215 9.33 -24.25 13.63
CA ASP A 215 9.67 -25.52 14.28
C ASP A 215 8.55 -26.07 15.19
N ASN A 216 7.49 -25.30 15.45
CA ASN A 216 6.36 -25.72 16.27
C ASN A 216 5.49 -26.73 15.49
N GLU A 217 5.58 -28.00 15.91
CA GLU A 217 4.88 -29.13 15.28
C GLU A 217 3.34 -29.04 15.39
N GLU A 218 2.81 -28.36 16.41
CA GLU A 218 1.36 -28.16 16.56
C GLU A 218 0.79 -27.32 15.41
N PHE A 219 1.52 -26.28 15.01
CA PHE A 219 1.14 -25.43 13.87
C PHE A 219 1.53 -26.08 12.54
N LYS A 220 2.67 -26.74 12.48
CA LYS A 220 3.23 -27.28 11.23
C LYS A 220 2.38 -28.41 10.66
N LYS A 221 1.91 -29.35 11.51
CA LYS A 221 1.14 -30.54 11.05
C LYS A 221 -0.17 -30.17 10.35
N PRO A 222 -1.08 -29.33 10.90
CA PRO A 222 -2.30 -28.92 10.20
C PRO A 222 -1.99 -28.20 8.88
N ILE A 223 -0.99 -27.31 8.88
CA ILE A 223 -0.56 -26.57 7.70
C ILE A 223 -0.08 -27.54 6.60
N GLU A 224 0.81 -28.49 6.92
CA GLU A 224 1.30 -29.45 5.94
C GLU A 224 0.18 -30.36 5.38
N LYS A 225 -0.78 -30.74 6.24
CA LYS A 225 -1.97 -31.47 5.82
C LYS A 225 -2.80 -30.68 4.81
N LEU A 226 -3.05 -29.39 5.09
CA LEU A 226 -3.76 -28.51 4.19
C LEU A 226 -3.01 -28.33 2.87
N LEU A 227 -1.69 -28.10 2.92
CA LEU A 227 -0.86 -27.94 1.71
C LEU A 227 -0.93 -29.18 0.80
N LYS A 228 -0.92 -30.39 1.40
CA LYS A 228 -1.11 -31.66 0.66
C LYS A 228 -2.52 -31.74 0.06
N LYS A 229 -3.56 -31.40 0.83
CA LYS A 229 -4.97 -31.46 0.40
C LYS A 229 -5.23 -30.57 -0.81
N VAL A 230 -4.58 -29.40 -0.89
CA VAL A 230 -4.74 -28.45 -2.00
C VAL A 230 -3.64 -28.57 -3.06
N ASP A 231 -2.79 -29.59 -3.01
CA ASP A 231 -1.62 -29.77 -3.90
C ASP A 231 -0.80 -28.48 -4.06
N PHE A 232 -0.35 -27.95 -2.93
CA PHE A 232 0.49 -26.75 -2.92
C PHE A 232 1.91 -27.08 -2.46
N LYS A 233 2.89 -26.79 -3.32
CA LYS A 233 4.31 -26.99 -3.03
C LYS A 233 4.93 -25.70 -2.51
N SER A 234 5.38 -25.70 -1.26
CA SER A 234 6.15 -24.63 -0.64
C SER A 234 7.59 -25.04 -0.39
N LYS A 235 8.50 -24.07 -0.34
CA LYS A 235 9.91 -24.30 0.05
C LYS A 235 10.09 -24.35 1.57
N GLY A 236 9.06 -23.98 2.33
CA GLY A 236 9.05 -24.02 3.79
C GLY A 236 8.09 -23.00 4.41
N LEU A 237 7.92 -23.19 5.72
CA LEU A 237 7.16 -22.33 6.61
C LEU A 237 8.15 -21.53 7.45
N PHE A 238 7.95 -20.22 7.55
CA PHE A 238 8.87 -19.33 8.24
C PHE A 238 8.13 -18.43 9.21
N VAL A 239 8.83 -18.07 10.28
CA VAL A 239 8.40 -17.07 11.25
C VAL A 239 9.26 -15.82 11.07
N MET A 240 8.63 -14.65 11.02
CA MET A 240 9.27 -13.36 10.94
C MET A 240 9.15 -12.64 12.28
N ASN A 241 10.23 -12.04 12.76
CA ASN A 241 10.29 -11.28 14.02
C ASN A 241 9.60 -9.90 13.92
N ALA A 242 8.30 -9.90 13.60
CA ALA A 242 7.50 -8.67 13.49
C ALA A 242 7.37 -7.93 14.82
N SER A 243 7.42 -8.65 15.95
CA SER A 243 7.38 -8.11 17.32
C SER A 243 8.50 -7.10 17.63
N LEU A 244 9.54 -7.04 16.81
CA LEU A 244 10.60 -6.00 16.92
C LEU A 244 10.04 -4.58 16.68
N ARG A 245 8.95 -4.45 15.93
CA ARG A 245 8.38 -3.16 15.51
C ARG A 245 6.95 -2.93 15.95
N SER A 246 6.16 -3.98 15.97
CA SER A 246 4.73 -3.85 16.26
C SER A 246 4.18 -5.09 16.94
N THR A 247 3.04 -4.95 17.62
CA THR A 247 2.27 -6.07 18.16
C THR A 247 1.24 -6.62 17.16
N HIS A 248 1.05 -5.97 16.02
CA HIS A 248 0.08 -6.41 15.01
C HIS A 248 0.43 -7.78 14.43
N GLY A 249 -0.58 -8.67 14.34
CA GLY A 249 -0.46 -10.00 13.76
C GLY A 249 -0.75 -9.99 12.25
N ASN A 250 0.03 -10.77 11.49
CA ASN A 250 -0.21 -10.98 10.05
C ASN A 250 0.43 -12.29 9.58
N ALA A 251 0.01 -12.78 8.38
CA ALA A 251 0.64 -13.84 7.62
C ALA A 251 0.59 -13.50 6.12
N PHE A 252 1.54 -14.00 5.34
CA PHE A 252 1.55 -13.75 3.90
C PHE A 252 2.37 -14.80 3.12
N PHE A 253 2.08 -14.89 1.83
CA PHE A 253 2.91 -15.65 0.89
C PHE A 253 3.97 -14.78 0.24
N THR A 254 5.13 -15.38 0.01
CA THR A 254 6.21 -14.73 -0.73
C THR A 254 6.95 -15.75 -1.61
N GLY A 255 7.69 -15.25 -2.60
CA GLY A 255 8.40 -16.08 -3.56
C GLY A 255 7.51 -16.53 -4.73
N PHE A 256 8.12 -17.17 -5.72
CA PHE A 256 7.47 -17.55 -6.98
C PHE A 256 7.82 -18.98 -7.41
N GLY A 257 6.94 -19.62 -8.18
CA GLY A 257 7.16 -20.95 -8.73
C GLY A 257 7.41 -21.99 -7.64
N LYS A 258 8.59 -22.63 -7.67
CA LYS A 258 9.02 -23.65 -6.70
C LYS A 258 9.61 -23.04 -5.40
N ASN A 259 9.88 -21.74 -5.37
CA ASN A 259 10.50 -21.03 -4.23
C ASN A 259 9.50 -20.30 -3.35
N LYS A 260 8.24 -20.71 -3.36
CA LYS A 260 7.19 -20.12 -2.52
C LYS A 260 7.46 -20.41 -1.04
N ARG A 261 7.33 -19.38 -0.21
CA ARG A 261 7.46 -19.43 1.24
C ARG A 261 6.18 -18.92 1.88
N ILE A 262 5.81 -19.50 2.98
CA ILE A 262 4.73 -19.04 3.85
C ILE A 262 5.39 -18.40 5.06
N VAL A 263 5.03 -17.18 5.37
CA VAL A 263 5.63 -16.40 6.44
C VAL A 263 4.55 -16.00 7.43
N PHE A 264 4.73 -16.34 8.69
CA PHE A 264 3.89 -15.93 9.80
C PHE A 264 4.63 -14.90 10.65
N PHE A 265 3.90 -13.91 11.16
CA PHE A 265 4.46 -13.03 12.17
C PHE A 265 4.54 -13.78 13.51
N ASP A 266 5.62 -13.57 14.24
CA ASP A 266 5.78 -14.14 15.59
C ASP A 266 4.69 -13.63 16.57
N THR A 267 4.13 -12.47 16.33
CA THR A 267 2.98 -11.90 17.05
C THR A 267 1.71 -12.70 16.80
N LEU A 268 1.46 -13.13 15.56
CA LEU A 268 0.28 -13.91 15.19
C LEU A 268 0.25 -15.28 15.88
N LEU A 269 1.39 -15.97 15.90
CA LEU A 269 1.52 -17.31 16.53
C LEU A 269 1.23 -17.34 18.03
N LYS A 270 1.22 -16.16 18.69
CA LYS A 270 0.91 -16.04 20.13
C LYS A 270 -0.59 -15.99 20.43
N THR A 271 -1.41 -15.65 19.45
CA THR A 271 -2.81 -15.28 19.67
C THR A 271 -3.79 -16.25 19.02
N ILE A 272 -3.38 -16.95 17.97
CA ILE A 272 -4.25 -17.88 17.24
C ILE A 272 -3.91 -19.35 17.55
N THR A 273 -4.90 -20.22 17.43
CA THR A 273 -4.74 -21.66 17.55
C THR A 273 -4.24 -22.29 16.23
N PRO A 274 -3.69 -23.52 16.26
CA PRO A 274 -3.30 -24.23 15.04
C PRO A 274 -4.43 -24.39 14.00
N ASP A 275 -5.65 -24.65 14.45
CA ASP A 275 -6.82 -24.80 13.56
C ASP A 275 -7.25 -23.47 12.93
N GLU A 276 -7.21 -22.39 13.70
CA GLU A 276 -7.45 -21.01 13.17
C GLU A 276 -6.36 -20.63 12.16
N MET A 277 -5.11 -21.00 12.43
CA MET A 277 -4.01 -20.79 11.50
C MET A 277 -4.21 -21.57 10.20
N GLU A 278 -4.68 -22.83 10.27
CA GLU A 278 -5.03 -23.61 9.09
C GLU A 278 -6.08 -22.88 8.24
N ALA A 279 -7.12 -22.31 8.89
CA ALA A 279 -8.20 -21.61 8.20
C ALA A 279 -7.71 -20.29 7.56
N ILE A 280 -6.90 -19.50 8.26
CA ILE A 280 -6.29 -18.28 7.73
C ILE A 280 -5.37 -18.62 6.55
N LEU A 281 -4.58 -19.67 6.68
CA LEU A 281 -3.74 -20.13 5.57
C LEU A 281 -4.56 -20.63 4.38
N GLY A 282 -5.71 -21.26 4.63
CA GLY A 282 -6.68 -21.65 3.60
C GLY A 282 -7.12 -20.45 2.76
N HIS A 283 -7.40 -19.31 3.40
CA HIS A 283 -7.73 -18.07 2.73
C HIS A 283 -6.55 -17.55 1.86
N GLU A 284 -5.36 -17.53 2.41
CA GLU A 284 -4.16 -17.12 1.68
C GLU A 284 -3.89 -18.03 0.46
N LEU A 285 -4.07 -19.36 0.64
CA LEU A 285 -3.97 -20.33 -0.46
C LEU A 285 -5.04 -20.08 -1.54
N GLY A 286 -6.23 -19.60 -1.15
CA GLY A 286 -7.29 -19.17 -2.06
C GLY A 286 -6.80 -18.08 -3.02
N HIS A 287 -6.14 -17.04 -2.52
CA HIS A 287 -5.55 -16.00 -3.37
C HIS A 287 -4.58 -16.57 -4.41
N TYR A 288 -3.78 -17.52 -4.01
CA TYR A 288 -2.85 -18.15 -4.92
C TYR A 288 -3.55 -19.07 -5.95
N LYS A 289 -4.39 -19.99 -5.50
CA LYS A 289 -5.05 -21.02 -6.34
C LYS A 289 -6.03 -20.40 -7.34
N LEU A 290 -6.76 -19.36 -6.95
CA LEU A 290 -7.68 -18.62 -7.80
C LEU A 290 -6.96 -17.61 -8.73
N GLY A 291 -5.64 -17.54 -8.64
CA GLY A 291 -4.80 -16.72 -9.52
C GLY A 291 -4.97 -15.22 -9.30
N HIS A 292 -5.32 -14.76 -8.10
CA HIS A 292 -5.54 -13.35 -7.80
C HIS A 292 -4.27 -12.51 -8.05
N ILE A 293 -3.09 -13.06 -7.70
CA ILE A 293 -1.80 -12.41 -7.99
C ILE A 293 -1.62 -12.21 -9.49
N ARG A 294 -1.91 -13.24 -10.29
CA ARG A 294 -1.81 -13.14 -11.76
C ARG A 294 -2.80 -12.12 -12.34
N LYS A 295 -4.05 -12.12 -11.86
CA LYS A 295 -5.07 -11.13 -12.26
C LYS A 295 -4.61 -9.70 -11.93
N THR A 296 -3.99 -9.50 -10.75
CA THR A 296 -3.43 -8.20 -10.34
C THR A 296 -2.29 -7.78 -11.26
N LEU A 297 -1.36 -8.68 -11.58
CA LEU A 297 -0.25 -8.39 -12.50
C LEU A 297 -0.74 -7.99 -13.90
N ILE A 298 -1.74 -8.72 -14.45
CA ILE A 298 -2.33 -8.37 -15.74
C ILE A 298 -2.99 -6.98 -15.68
N SER A 299 -3.74 -6.69 -14.61
CA SER A 299 -4.34 -5.36 -14.43
C SER A 299 -3.27 -4.26 -14.36
N SER A 300 -2.18 -4.50 -13.62
CA SER A 300 -1.06 -3.56 -13.53
C SER A 300 -0.36 -3.34 -14.86
N LEU A 301 -0.22 -4.39 -15.68
CA LEU A 301 0.30 -4.29 -17.06
C LEU A 301 -0.58 -3.37 -17.92
N VAL A 302 -1.90 -3.60 -17.91
CA VAL A 302 -2.83 -2.81 -18.73
C VAL A 302 -2.82 -1.34 -18.29
N PHE A 303 -2.95 -1.08 -16.99
CA PHE A 303 -2.93 0.29 -16.47
C PHE A 303 -1.57 0.98 -16.67
N GLY A 304 -0.47 0.25 -16.50
CA GLY A 304 0.88 0.76 -16.75
C GLY A 304 1.08 1.13 -18.22
N PHE A 305 0.65 0.26 -19.15
CA PHE A 305 0.73 0.53 -20.59
C PHE A 305 -0.07 1.79 -20.98
N ILE A 306 -1.31 1.92 -20.48
CA ILE A 306 -2.13 3.12 -20.68
C ILE A 306 -1.44 4.34 -20.05
N GLY A 307 -0.87 4.21 -18.85
CA GLY A 307 -0.18 5.29 -18.16
C GLY A 307 1.04 5.80 -18.96
N PHE A 308 1.85 4.91 -19.51
CA PHE A 308 2.99 5.30 -20.36
C PHE A 308 2.56 5.93 -21.70
N TYR A 309 1.46 5.46 -22.29
CA TYR A 309 0.88 6.11 -23.44
C TYR A 309 0.41 7.53 -23.13
N ILE A 310 -0.35 7.72 -22.02
CA ILE A 310 -0.78 9.04 -21.59
C ILE A 310 0.43 9.95 -21.34
N LEU A 311 1.45 9.45 -20.63
CA LEU A 311 2.69 10.17 -20.38
C LEU A 311 3.35 10.62 -21.70
N SER A 312 3.41 9.74 -22.71
CA SER A 312 4.01 10.06 -24.00
C SER A 312 3.31 11.21 -24.71
N GLU A 313 1.99 11.29 -24.58
CA GLU A 313 1.21 12.37 -25.18
C GLU A 313 1.32 13.68 -24.38
N VAL A 314 1.33 13.58 -23.04
CA VAL A 314 1.45 14.74 -22.14
C VAL A 314 2.84 15.39 -22.26
N LEU A 315 3.92 14.59 -22.39
CA LEU A 315 5.28 15.13 -22.55
C LEU A 315 5.47 16.02 -23.79
N LYS A 316 4.60 15.88 -24.79
CA LYS A 316 4.61 16.72 -26.00
C LYS A 316 3.97 18.10 -25.78
N SER A 317 3.30 18.32 -24.64
CA SER A 317 2.57 19.56 -24.32
C SER A 317 3.27 20.31 -23.20
N ASP A 318 3.93 21.43 -23.52
CA ASP A 318 4.53 22.31 -22.52
C ASP A 318 3.48 22.95 -21.61
N ASN A 319 2.28 23.25 -22.14
CA ASN A 319 1.19 23.86 -21.39
C ASN A 319 0.82 23.07 -20.14
N PHE A 320 0.76 21.72 -20.21
CA PHE A 320 0.49 20.91 -19.04
C PHE A 320 1.48 21.21 -17.90
N PHE A 321 2.76 21.31 -18.23
CA PHE A 321 3.83 21.49 -17.22
C PHE A 321 3.90 22.91 -16.70
N LEU A 322 3.75 23.90 -17.58
CA LEU A 322 3.69 25.32 -17.21
C LEU A 322 2.52 25.57 -16.24
N ASP A 323 1.36 25.01 -16.53
CA ASP A 323 0.16 25.12 -15.70
C ASP A 323 0.29 24.45 -14.32
N HIS A 324 1.26 23.53 -14.17
CA HIS A 324 1.62 22.93 -12.89
C HIS A 324 2.82 23.60 -12.21
N GLY A 325 3.27 24.77 -12.70
CA GLY A 325 4.32 25.57 -12.09
C GLY A 325 5.74 25.17 -12.47
N LEU A 326 5.94 24.49 -13.61
CA LEU A 326 7.26 24.12 -14.12
C LEU A 326 7.67 25.05 -15.26
N GLU A 327 8.75 25.80 -15.07
CA GLU A 327 9.36 26.68 -16.09
C GLU A 327 10.57 26.02 -16.76
N SER A 328 11.31 25.21 -16.01
CA SER A 328 12.47 24.43 -16.51
C SER A 328 12.02 23.18 -17.25
N LEU A 329 11.60 23.32 -18.51
CA LEU A 329 10.95 22.30 -19.33
C LEU A 329 11.92 21.22 -19.88
N THR A 330 12.89 20.75 -19.08
CA THR A 330 13.70 19.60 -19.46
C THR A 330 12.87 18.31 -19.49
N VAL A 331 13.30 17.31 -20.28
CA VAL A 331 12.56 16.06 -20.38
C VAL A 331 12.43 15.34 -19.03
N TYR A 332 13.47 15.40 -18.21
CA TYR A 332 13.44 14.76 -16.88
C TYR A 332 12.61 15.53 -15.86
N SER A 333 12.58 16.88 -15.89
CA SER A 333 11.72 17.65 -15.00
C SER A 333 10.24 17.44 -15.33
N LYS A 334 9.88 17.40 -16.62
CA LYS A 334 8.53 17.04 -17.07
C LYS A 334 8.13 15.64 -16.59
N PHE A 335 9.01 14.63 -16.77
CA PHE A 335 8.76 13.26 -16.35
C PHE A 335 8.50 13.17 -14.84
N LEU A 336 9.37 13.76 -14.02
CA LEU A 336 9.25 13.71 -12.56
C LEU A 336 8.06 14.50 -12.04
N LEU A 337 7.74 15.67 -12.65
CA LEU A 337 6.54 16.42 -12.29
C LEU A 337 5.27 15.65 -12.63
N PHE A 338 5.19 15.02 -13.82
CA PHE A 338 4.06 14.16 -14.17
C PHE A 338 3.83 13.08 -13.12
N TYR A 339 4.90 12.39 -12.69
CA TYR A 339 4.82 11.39 -11.63
C TYR A 339 4.30 11.97 -10.31
N LEU A 340 4.77 13.14 -9.91
CA LEU A 340 4.34 13.84 -8.69
C LEU A 340 2.84 14.17 -8.70
N VAL A 341 2.31 14.68 -9.82
CA VAL A 341 0.91 15.14 -9.90
C VAL A 341 -0.08 14.02 -10.25
N ALA A 342 0.39 12.90 -10.84
CA ALA A 342 -0.45 11.80 -11.31
C ALA A 342 -1.41 11.24 -10.24
N GLY A 343 -0.98 11.24 -8.97
CA GLY A 343 -1.80 10.80 -7.85
C GLY A 343 -3.09 11.59 -7.65
N SER A 344 -3.11 12.89 -8.03
CA SER A 344 -4.31 13.73 -7.95
C SER A 344 -5.33 13.36 -9.02
N TYR A 345 -4.89 12.95 -10.19
CA TYR A 345 -5.74 12.54 -11.30
C TYR A 345 -6.27 11.11 -11.14
N THR A 346 -5.45 10.21 -10.57
CA THR A 346 -5.79 8.78 -10.44
C THR A 346 -6.55 8.45 -9.16
N PHE A 347 -6.66 9.37 -8.19
CA PHE A 347 -7.34 9.16 -6.91
C PHE A 347 -8.75 8.58 -7.05
N PHE A 348 -9.50 9.05 -8.03
CA PHE A 348 -10.90 8.67 -8.26
C PHE A 348 -11.07 7.25 -8.80
N THR A 349 -9.99 6.57 -9.17
CA THR A 349 -10.04 5.15 -9.56
C THR A 349 -10.04 4.20 -8.37
N LYS A 350 -9.74 4.70 -7.15
CA LYS A 350 -9.62 3.92 -5.90
C LYS A 350 -10.84 3.02 -5.62
N PRO A 351 -12.10 3.49 -5.69
CA PRO A 351 -13.25 2.64 -5.37
C PRO A 351 -13.38 1.42 -6.30
N PHE A 352 -12.99 1.56 -7.58
CA PHE A 352 -13.03 0.43 -8.52
C PHE A 352 -12.00 -0.65 -8.16
N THR A 353 -10.77 -0.24 -7.85
CA THR A 353 -9.72 -1.18 -7.45
C THR A 353 -10.03 -1.84 -6.11
N SER A 354 -10.59 -1.09 -5.15
CA SER A 354 -11.03 -1.60 -3.86
C SER A 354 -12.18 -2.60 -4.01
N ALA A 355 -13.16 -2.34 -4.89
CA ALA A 355 -14.26 -3.27 -5.15
C ALA A 355 -13.78 -4.61 -5.74
N LEU A 356 -12.84 -4.57 -6.69
CA LEU A 356 -12.23 -5.77 -7.25
C LEU A 356 -11.45 -6.56 -6.20
N SER A 357 -10.74 -5.85 -5.30
CA SER A 357 -10.00 -6.49 -4.19
C SER A 357 -10.97 -7.19 -3.25
N ARG A 358 -12.02 -6.52 -2.77
CA ARG A 358 -13.03 -7.11 -1.87
C ARG A 358 -13.72 -8.34 -2.47
N LYS A 359 -14.01 -8.34 -3.77
CA LYS A 359 -14.55 -9.53 -4.44
C LYS A 359 -13.59 -10.72 -4.30
N ARG A 360 -12.30 -10.50 -4.51
CA ARG A 360 -11.28 -11.55 -4.39
C ARG A 360 -11.12 -12.06 -2.95
N GLU A 361 -11.38 -11.22 -1.96
CA GLU A 361 -11.39 -11.62 -0.55
C GLU A 361 -12.49 -12.64 -0.27
N PHE A 362 -13.72 -12.38 -0.73
CA PHE A 362 -14.81 -13.34 -0.61
C PHE A 362 -14.53 -14.65 -1.36
N GLU A 363 -13.94 -14.58 -2.55
CA GLU A 363 -13.51 -15.77 -3.30
C GLU A 363 -12.45 -16.58 -2.51
N ALA A 364 -11.54 -15.91 -1.81
CA ALA A 364 -10.53 -16.55 -0.96
C ALA A 364 -11.13 -17.13 0.34
N ASP A 365 -12.11 -16.45 0.94
CA ASP A 365 -12.89 -16.98 2.07
C ASP A 365 -13.65 -18.25 1.68
N ASP A 366 -14.26 -18.25 0.49
CA ASP A 366 -14.97 -19.40 -0.06
C ASP A 366 -14.03 -20.61 -0.25
N PHE A 367 -12.84 -20.35 -0.75
CA PHE A 367 -11.80 -21.37 -0.87
C PHE A 367 -11.38 -21.90 0.50
N SER A 368 -11.14 -21.03 1.48
CA SER A 368 -10.82 -21.46 2.84
C SER A 368 -11.95 -22.32 3.43
N PHE A 369 -13.19 -21.89 3.31
CA PHE A 369 -14.36 -22.63 3.78
C PHE A 369 -14.48 -24.03 3.17
N GLN A 370 -14.16 -24.18 1.90
CA GLN A 370 -14.20 -25.48 1.20
C GLN A 370 -13.12 -26.47 1.69
N TYR A 371 -11.96 -25.98 2.09
CA TYR A 371 -10.79 -26.83 2.39
C TYR A 371 -10.45 -26.92 3.88
N THR A 372 -10.98 -26.02 4.71
CA THR A 372 -10.77 -25.94 6.16
C THR A 372 -12.10 -25.94 6.91
N ASN A 373 -12.10 -25.54 8.17
CA ASN A 373 -13.33 -25.39 8.97
C ASN A 373 -13.76 -23.93 9.03
N GLY A 374 -15.01 -23.64 8.62
CA GLY A 374 -15.59 -22.30 8.62
C GLY A 374 -15.67 -21.66 10.00
N GLU A 375 -15.91 -22.43 11.07
CA GLU A 375 -15.96 -21.90 12.44
C GLU A 375 -14.58 -21.38 12.89
N TYR A 376 -13.50 -22.10 12.56
CA TYR A 376 -12.14 -21.64 12.83
C TYR A 376 -11.74 -20.43 11.98
N MET A 377 -12.28 -20.34 10.76
CA MET A 377 -12.10 -19.14 9.95
C MET A 377 -12.77 -17.92 10.59
N ILE A 378 -14.00 -18.06 11.08
CA ILE A 378 -14.73 -17.00 11.81
C ILE A 378 -13.92 -16.61 13.05
N SER A 379 -13.56 -17.58 13.90
CA SER A 379 -12.79 -17.33 15.12
C SER A 379 -11.47 -16.62 14.84
N GLY A 380 -10.70 -17.07 13.84
CA GLY A 380 -9.45 -16.46 13.43
C GLY A 380 -9.61 -15.02 12.97
N LEU A 381 -10.64 -14.73 12.15
CA LEU A 381 -10.94 -13.37 11.68
C LEU A 381 -11.31 -12.43 12.84
N LEU A 382 -12.14 -12.89 13.78
CA LEU A 382 -12.55 -12.10 14.94
C LEU A 382 -11.35 -11.80 15.86
N LYS A 383 -10.47 -12.80 16.11
CA LYS A 383 -9.25 -12.61 16.90
C LYS A 383 -8.28 -11.65 16.25
N LEU A 384 -8.02 -11.80 14.94
CA LEU A 384 -7.17 -10.86 14.19
C LEU A 384 -7.69 -9.42 14.27
N SER A 385 -9.02 -9.26 14.17
CA SER A 385 -9.65 -7.95 14.29
C SER A 385 -9.47 -7.33 15.67
N LYS A 386 -9.62 -8.15 16.72
CA LYS A 386 -9.39 -7.77 18.12
C LYS A 386 -7.94 -7.35 18.35
N ASP A 387 -6.98 -8.23 18.00
CA ASP A 387 -5.56 -8.02 18.28
C ASP A 387 -4.99 -6.80 17.55
N ASN A 388 -5.52 -6.51 16.36
CA ASN A 388 -5.16 -5.34 15.57
C ASN A 388 -5.98 -4.08 15.92
N ALA A 389 -6.86 -4.13 16.95
CA ALA A 389 -7.79 -3.07 17.32
C ALA A 389 -8.50 -2.46 16.10
N SER A 390 -8.95 -3.31 15.18
CA SER A 390 -9.63 -2.89 13.96
C SER A 390 -10.91 -2.11 14.28
N ASN A 391 -11.33 -1.22 13.37
CA ASN A 391 -12.64 -0.59 13.47
C ASN A 391 -13.75 -1.63 13.21
N LEU A 392 -14.52 -1.96 14.27
CA LEU A 392 -15.56 -2.98 14.20
C LEU A 392 -16.86 -2.48 13.56
N THR A 393 -17.02 -1.16 13.43
CA THR A 393 -18.23 -0.50 12.91
C THR A 393 -17.89 0.54 11.85
N PRO A 394 -17.17 0.17 10.78
CA PRO A 394 -16.82 1.13 9.75
C PRO A 394 -18.07 1.62 8.99
N ASP A 395 -18.06 2.90 8.59
CA ASP A 395 -19.08 3.43 7.68
C ASP A 395 -19.04 2.71 6.33
N SER A 396 -20.20 2.35 5.79
CA SER A 396 -20.31 1.56 4.56
C SER A 396 -19.74 2.27 3.33
N LEU A 397 -19.92 3.59 3.21
CA LEU A 397 -19.36 4.35 2.09
C LEU A 397 -17.84 4.49 2.24
N TYR A 398 -17.35 4.73 3.46
CA TYR A 398 -15.92 4.77 3.75
C TYR A 398 -15.25 3.44 3.44
N SER A 399 -15.80 2.31 3.92
CA SER A 399 -15.26 0.98 3.64
C SER A 399 -15.34 0.61 2.16
N SER A 400 -16.42 0.97 1.47
CA SER A 400 -16.56 0.77 0.01
C SER A 400 -15.50 1.52 -0.78
N TYR A 401 -15.09 2.70 -0.34
CA TYR A 401 -14.09 3.52 -1.02
C TYR A 401 -12.66 3.06 -0.72
N TYR A 402 -12.33 2.84 0.56
CA TYR A 402 -10.93 2.67 0.99
C TYR A 402 -10.51 1.24 1.24
N TYR A 403 -11.42 0.36 1.68
CA TYR A 403 -11.04 -0.97 2.13
C TYR A 403 -10.79 -1.91 0.95
N SER A 404 -9.59 -2.47 0.92
CA SER A 404 -9.22 -3.57 0.03
C SER A 404 -9.79 -4.92 0.51
N HIS A 405 -10.00 -5.07 1.83
CA HIS A 405 -10.66 -6.21 2.44
C HIS A 405 -12.05 -5.79 2.93
N PRO A 406 -13.10 -6.62 2.78
CA PRO A 406 -14.41 -6.31 3.35
C PRO A 406 -14.32 -6.17 4.88
N PRO A 407 -15.20 -5.36 5.51
CA PRO A 407 -15.33 -5.36 6.96
C PRO A 407 -15.48 -6.78 7.51
N ILE A 408 -14.82 -7.09 8.63
CA ILE A 408 -14.82 -8.45 9.21
C ILE A 408 -16.24 -8.95 9.47
N ALA A 409 -17.14 -8.08 9.92
CA ALA A 409 -18.55 -8.44 10.12
C ALA A 409 -19.25 -8.94 8.84
N GLU A 410 -18.90 -8.41 7.67
CA GLU A 410 -19.44 -8.85 6.37
C GLU A 410 -18.85 -10.22 5.96
N ARG A 411 -17.55 -10.43 6.18
CA ARG A 411 -16.88 -11.71 5.91
C ARG A 411 -17.45 -12.82 6.80
N VAL A 412 -17.57 -12.56 8.10
CA VAL A 412 -18.17 -13.48 9.07
C VAL A 412 -19.61 -13.83 8.67
N ALA A 413 -20.44 -12.82 8.34
CA ALA A 413 -21.81 -13.06 7.88
C ALA A 413 -21.87 -13.96 6.62
N SER A 414 -20.94 -13.77 5.68
CA SER A 414 -20.86 -14.60 4.48
C SER A 414 -20.55 -16.06 4.81
N ILE A 415 -19.64 -16.32 5.75
CA ILE A 415 -19.28 -17.67 6.18
C ILE A 415 -20.39 -18.33 7.01
N GLU A 416 -21.01 -17.58 7.96
CA GLU A 416 -22.18 -18.06 8.75
C GLU A 416 -23.35 -18.53 7.85
N ASN A 417 -23.63 -17.81 6.77
CA ASN A 417 -24.67 -18.18 5.83
C ASN A 417 -24.40 -19.49 5.07
N LYS A 418 -23.14 -19.92 5.00
CA LYS A 418 -22.74 -21.19 4.39
C LYS A 418 -22.69 -22.36 5.37
N LEU A 419 -22.66 -22.06 6.66
CA LEU A 419 -22.72 -23.07 7.74
C LEU A 419 -24.17 -23.52 8.01
N LYS A 420 -25.17 -22.69 7.63
CA LYS A 420 -26.61 -23.00 7.70
C LYS A 420 -27.06 -23.92 6.55
#